data_d8ca8b9654552f643f921ddf4f1d862e
#
_entry.id   d8ca8b9654552f643f921ddf4f1d862e
#
_cell.length_a   1.000
_cell.length_b   1.000
_cell.length_c   1.000
_cell.angle_alpha   90.00
_cell.angle_beta   90.00
_cell.angle_gamma   90.00
#
_symmetry.space_group_name_H-M   'P 1'
#
loop_
_entity.id
_entity.type
_entity.pdbx_description
1 polymer ?
#
loop_
_entity_poly.entity_id
_entity_poly.type
_entity_poly.pdbx_seq_one_letter_code
_entity_poly.pdbx_strand_id
1 'polypeptide(L)'
;MTVRIQTADFDAGAEISALRRGNPKVGAIASFIGVVRDVNEGGAVAEMALEHYPGMTEKAIEEIIGQARSRWQVLDALVIHRIGKLRPMDQIVLVVIASGHRGDAFAACEFIMDYLKTRAPFWKKEQTGQGARWVEARDSDDIAAERWRFKG
;
A
#
# COMPACT_ATOMS: atom_id res chain seq x y z
N MET A 1 -3.99 14.78 0.07
CA MET A 1 -3.66 13.47 -0.54
C MET A 1 -2.20 13.47 -0.95
N THR A 2 -1.45 12.48 -0.52
CA THR A 2 -0.02 12.40 -0.79
C THR A 2 0.36 10.98 -1.21
N VAL A 3 1.11 10.87 -2.29
CA VAL A 3 1.69 9.61 -2.76
C VAL A 3 3.20 9.80 -2.87
N ARG A 4 3.97 8.94 -2.19
CA ARG A 4 5.43 8.93 -2.28
C ARG A 4 5.94 7.54 -2.61
N ILE A 5 6.83 7.45 -3.59
CA ILE A 5 7.55 6.23 -3.92
C ILE A 5 9.03 6.52 -3.66
N GLN A 6 9.65 5.73 -2.80
CA GLN A 6 11.00 6.02 -2.30
C GLN A 6 11.76 4.74 -1.96
N THR A 7 13.07 4.83 -1.96
CA THR A 7 13.94 3.75 -1.49
C THR A 7 14.11 3.78 0.03
N ALA A 8 14.11 4.98 0.61
CA ALA A 8 14.30 5.17 2.04
C ALA A 8 13.14 4.60 2.86
N ASP A 9 13.45 4.16 4.07
CA ASP A 9 12.45 3.77 5.05
C ASP A 9 11.60 4.98 5.48
N PHE A 10 10.54 4.72 6.22
CA PHE A 10 9.63 5.76 6.73
C PHE A 10 9.35 5.53 8.22
N ASP A 11 9.04 6.62 8.90
CA ASP A 11 8.58 6.59 10.28
C ASP A 11 7.06 6.67 10.30
N ALA A 12 6.40 5.53 10.43
CA ALA A 12 4.94 5.46 10.38
C ALA A 12 4.26 6.32 11.45
N GLY A 13 4.80 6.33 12.67
CA GLY A 13 4.25 7.14 13.76
C GLY A 13 4.29 8.63 13.45
N ALA A 14 5.40 9.10 12.91
CA ALA A 14 5.55 10.51 12.53
C ALA A 14 4.61 10.87 11.37
N GLU A 15 4.48 10.02 10.39
CA GLU A 15 3.57 10.24 9.25
C GLU A 15 2.11 10.27 9.68
N ILE A 16 1.70 9.36 10.55
CA ILE A 16 0.34 9.33 11.09
C ILE A 16 0.05 10.61 11.89
N SER A 17 0.98 11.02 12.74
CA SER A 17 0.84 12.25 13.52
C SER A 17 0.71 13.49 12.64
N ALA A 18 1.47 13.55 11.56
CA ALA A 18 1.41 14.67 10.63
C ALA A 18 0.05 14.73 9.92
N LEU A 19 -0.53 13.58 9.59
CA LEU A 19 -1.79 13.53 8.83
C LEU A 19 -2.98 14.05 9.64
N ARG A 20 -2.98 13.89 10.96
CA ARG A 20 -4.09 14.35 11.81
C ARG A 20 -4.00 15.81 12.23
N ARG A 21 -2.83 16.43 12.07
CA ARG A 21 -2.63 17.81 12.53
C ARG A 21 -3.43 18.79 11.69
N GLY A 22 -4.02 19.75 12.39
CA GLY A 22 -4.67 20.88 11.74
C GLY A 22 -6.06 20.61 11.19
N ASN A 23 -6.61 19.40 11.33
CA ASN A 23 -7.97 19.11 10.92
C ASN A 23 -8.80 18.56 12.08
N PRO A 24 -9.65 19.40 12.72
CA PRO A 24 -10.47 18.96 13.84
C PRO A 24 -11.61 18.04 13.45
N LYS A 25 -11.85 17.81 12.16
CA LYS A 25 -12.90 16.90 11.68
C LYS A 25 -12.45 15.45 11.68
N VAL A 26 -11.15 15.20 11.81
CA VAL A 26 -10.62 13.83 11.86
C VAL A 26 -11.04 13.17 13.16
N GLY A 27 -11.88 12.16 13.06
CA GLY A 27 -12.34 11.35 14.18
C GLY A 27 -11.77 9.94 14.19
N ALA A 28 -11.17 9.52 13.06
CA ALA A 28 -10.61 8.18 12.92
C ALA A 28 -9.43 8.18 11.95
N ILE A 29 -8.43 7.40 12.28
CA ILE A 29 -7.30 7.12 11.39
C ILE A 29 -7.12 5.61 11.32
N ALA A 30 -7.11 5.07 10.11
CA ALA A 30 -6.75 3.69 9.85
C ALA A 30 -5.43 3.66 9.10
N SER A 31 -4.58 2.72 9.45
CA SER A 31 -3.29 2.55 8.78
C SER A 31 -3.01 1.07 8.52
N PHE A 32 -2.27 0.83 7.45
CA PHE A 32 -1.74 -0.47 7.12
C PHE A 32 -0.25 -0.33 6.83
N ILE A 33 0.54 -1.24 7.37
CA ILE A 33 1.97 -1.33 7.08
C ILE A 33 2.24 -2.73 6.55
N GLY A 34 2.79 -2.80 5.34
CA GLY A 34 3.28 -4.05 4.77
C GLY A 34 4.74 -4.23 5.09
N VAL A 35 5.12 -5.46 5.42
CA VAL A 35 6.48 -5.82 5.83
C VAL A 35 6.93 -7.03 5.04
N VAL A 36 8.21 -7.09 4.70
CA VAL A 36 8.79 -8.24 4.00
C VAL A 36 8.83 -9.45 4.93
N ARG A 37 8.21 -10.55 4.49
CA ARG A 37 8.29 -11.83 5.19
C ARG A 37 9.51 -12.63 4.77
N ASP A 38 10.01 -13.49 5.65
CA ASP A 38 11.15 -14.36 5.37
C ASP A 38 10.80 -15.57 4.49
N VAL A 39 9.50 -15.85 4.31
CA VAL A 39 9.00 -16.99 3.54
C VAL A 39 7.93 -16.54 2.55
N ASN A 40 8.02 -17.02 1.32
CA ASN A 40 6.97 -16.88 0.32
C ASN A 40 6.67 -18.27 -0.27
N GLU A 41 5.63 -18.40 -1.12
CA GLU A 41 5.15 -19.68 -1.69
C GLU A 41 6.24 -20.55 -2.32
N GLY A 42 7.38 -20.02 -2.68
CA GLY A 42 8.50 -20.76 -3.26
C GLY A 42 9.65 -21.03 -2.32
N GLY A 43 9.54 -20.74 -1.02
CA GLY A 43 10.59 -20.97 -0.04
C GLY A 43 11.06 -19.70 0.67
N ALA A 44 12.17 -19.79 1.39
CA ALA A 44 12.74 -18.68 2.15
C ALA A 44 13.21 -17.56 1.23
N VAL A 45 12.88 -16.32 1.61
CA VAL A 45 13.28 -15.10 0.88
C VAL A 45 14.38 -14.42 1.69
N ALA A 46 15.58 -14.29 1.10
CA ALA A 46 16.69 -13.58 1.70
C ALA A 46 16.65 -12.08 1.37
N GLU A 47 16.20 -11.74 0.17
CA GLU A 47 16.14 -10.38 -0.33
C GLU A 47 15.11 -10.29 -1.44
N MET A 48 14.45 -9.16 -1.58
CA MET A 48 13.66 -8.87 -2.77
C MET A 48 14.00 -7.47 -3.30
N ALA A 49 13.75 -7.26 -4.58
CA ALA A 49 13.88 -5.96 -5.21
C ALA A 49 12.52 -5.57 -5.79
N LEU A 50 12.08 -4.35 -5.51
CA LEU A 50 10.86 -3.79 -6.06
C LEU A 50 11.19 -2.72 -7.06
N GLU A 51 10.47 -2.73 -8.18
CA GLU A 51 10.58 -1.72 -9.20
C GLU A 51 9.20 -1.18 -9.57
N HIS A 52 9.19 0.01 -10.17
CA HIS A 52 7.97 0.69 -10.57
C HIS A 52 8.20 1.44 -11.88
N TYR A 53 7.12 1.95 -12.46
CA TYR A 53 7.19 2.86 -13.60
C TYR A 53 7.08 4.30 -13.10
N PRO A 54 8.18 5.09 -13.06
CA PRO A 54 8.13 6.47 -12.59
C PRO A 54 7.07 7.29 -13.31
N GLY A 55 6.27 8.02 -12.55
CA GLY A 55 5.14 8.80 -13.05
C GLY A 55 3.86 7.99 -13.21
N MET A 56 3.91 6.83 -13.85
CA MET A 56 2.73 5.99 -14.07
C MET A 56 2.24 5.33 -12.79
N THR A 57 3.15 4.84 -11.97
CA THR A 57 2.80 4.18 -10.70
C THR A 57 2.16 5.17 -9.74
N GLU A 58 2.73 6.35 -9.59
CA GLU A 58 2.19 7.41 -8.74
C GLU A 58 0.78 7.79 -9.20
N LYS A 59 0.60 7.98 -10.50
CA LYS A 59 -0.70 8.32 -11.08
C LYS A 59 -1.74 7.22 -10.84
N ALA A 60 -1.35 5.96 -11.00
CA ALA A 60 -2.23 4.83 -10.73
C ALA A 60 -2.69 4.81 -9.26
N ILE A 61 -1.77 5.07 -8.33
CA ILE A 61 -2.11 5.14 -6.90
C ILE A 61 -3.04 6.32 -6.62
N GLU A 62 -2.78 7.48 -7.21
CA GLU A 62 -3.66 8.64 -7.07
C GLU A 62 -5.07 8.35 -7.56
N GLU A 63 -5.22 7.62 -8.66
CA GLU A 63 -6.52 7.19 -9.18
C GLU A 63 -7.23 6.24 -8.21
N ILE A 64 -6.49 5.31 -7.60
CA ILE A 64 -7.05 4.41 -6.59
C ILE A 64 -7.57 5.20 -5.38
N ILE A 65 -6.80 6.16 -4.90
CA ILE A 65 -7.23 7.05 -3.80
C ILE A 65 -8.48 7.84 -4.21
N GLY A 66 -8.51 8.36 -5.43
CA GLY A 66 -9.67 9.07 -5.96
C GLY A 66 -10.93 8.22 -5.98
N GLN A 67 -10.81 6.95 -6.34
CA GLN A 67 -11.92 6.00 -6.30
C GLN A 67 -12.39 5.75 -4.86
N ALA A 68 -11.48 5.61 -3.92
CA ALA A 68 -11.84 5.49 -2.50
C ALA A 68 -12.59 6.72 -2.01
N ARG A 69 -12.14 7.92 -2.39
CA ARG A 69 -12.80 9.18 -2.03
C ARG A 69 -14.20 9.30 -2.62
N SER A 70 -14.47 8.70 -3.76
CA SER A 70 -15.81 8.72 -4.36
C SER A 70 -16.79 7.82 -3.63
N ARG A 71 -16.30 6.86 -2.84
CA ARG A 71 -17.12 5.88 -2.13
C ARG A 71 -17.30 6.20 -0.65
N TRP A 72 -16.29 6.77 -0.03
CA TRP A 72 -16.26 7.02 1.42
C TRP A 72 -15.77 8.42 1.72
N GLN A 73 -16.05 8.88 2.94
CA GLN A 73 -15.51 10.14 3.42
C GLN A 73 -14.02 9.95 3.74
N VAL A 74 -13.17 10.44 2.88
CA VAL A 74 -11.73 10.46 3.08
C VAL A 74 -11.30 11.92 3.22
N LEU A 75 -10.95 12.32 4.43
CA LEU A 75 -10.50 13.69 4.70
C LEU A 75 -9.07 13.90 4.24
N ASP A 76 -8.23 12.89 4.44
CA ASP A 76 -6.88 12.88 3.91
C ASP A 76 -6.39 11.45 3.74
N ALA A 77 -5.42 11.26 2.85
CA ALA A 77 -4.84 9.95 2.55
C ALA A 77 -3.36 10.08 2.26
N LEU A 78 -2.59 9.14 2.76
CA LEU A 78 -1.15 9.03 2.49
C LEU A 78 -0.85 7.60 2.05
N VAL A 79 -0.11 7.47 0.96
CA VAL A 79 0.48 6.21 0.53
C VAL A 79 1.97 6.41 0.32
N ILE A 80 2.78 5.65 1.06
CA ILE A 80 4.22 5.59 0.84
C ILE A 80 4.54 4.15 0.43
N HIS A 81 5.20 3.98 -0.71
CA HIS A 81 5.63 2.68 -1.17
C HIS A 81 7.13 2.69 -1.41
N ARG A 82 7.83 1.74 -0.81
CA ARG A 82 9.26 1.61 -1.02
C ARG A 82 9.54 0.78 -2.26
N ILE A 83 10.67 1.05 -2.87
CA ILE A 83 11.23 0.34 -4.02
C ILE A 83 12.69 0.03 -3.74
N GLY A 84 13.32 -0.72 -4.63
CA GLY A 84 14.70 -1.14 -4.49
C GLY A 84 14.83 -2.40 -3.66
N LYS A 85 16.01 -2.62 -3.12
CA LYS A 85 16.33 -3.83 -2.36
C LYS A 85 15.74 -3.78 -0.96
N LEU A 86 15.01 -4.82 -0.59
CA LEU A 86 14.39 -4.99 0.71
C LEU A 86 14.70 -6.38 1.25
N ARG A 87 14.79 -6.48 2.58
CA ARG A 87 15.06 -7.72 3.30
C ARG A 87 13.90 -8.06 4.23
N PRO A 88 13.81 -9.31 4.71
CA PRO A 88 12.83 -9.65 5.73
C PRO A 88 12.86 -8.66 6.89
N MET A 89 11.68 -8.32 7.39
CA MET A 89 11.40 -7.32 8.43
C MET A 89 11.43 -5.86 7.95
N ASP A 90 11.90 -5.57 6.75
CA ASP A 90 11.83 -4.21 6.20
C ASP A 90 10.37 -3.84 5.91
N GLN A 91 10.03 -2.59 6.18
CA GLN A 91 8.74 -2.01 5.78
C GLN A 91 8.71 -1.82 4.27
N ILE A 92 7.57 -2.13 3.65
CA ILE A 92 7.39 -1.99 2.20
C ILE A 92 6.47 -0.82 1.89
N VAL A 93 5.35 -0.74 2.58
CA VAL A 93 4.26 0.17 2.25
C VAL A 93 3.57 0.67 3.50
N LEU A 94 3.15 1.92 3.44
CA LEU A 94 2.31 2.54 4.45
C LEU A 94 1.09 3.14 3.75
N VAL A 95 -0.09 2.81 4.23
CA VAL A 95 -1.34 3.48 3.83
C VAL A 95 -1.96 4.07 5.08
N VAL A 96 -2.27 5.35 5.06
CA VAL A 96 -2.93 6.03 6.18
C VAL A 96 -4.15 6.77 5.64
N ILE A 97 -5.30 6.54 6.26
CA ILE A 97 -6.55 7.20 5.90
C ILE A 97 -7.08 7.94 7.12
N ALA A 98 -7.37 9.23 6.95
CA ALA A 98 -8.05 10.04 7.94
C ALA A 98 -9.50 10.25 7.50
N SER A 99 -10.44 10.00 8.39
CA SER A 99 -11.89 10.15 8.15
C SER A 99 -12.56 10.69 9.42
N GLY A 100 -13.81 11.08 9.30
CA GLY A 100 -14.62 11.44 10.46
C GLY A 100 -15.02 10.23 11.31
N HIS A 101 -15.14 9.05 10.67
CA HIS A 101 -15.63 7.83 11.31
C HIS A 101 -14.80 6.61 10.94
N ARG A 102 -14.71 5.65 11.88
CA ARG A 102 -13.88 4.45 11.70
C ARG A 102 -14.32 3.57 10.52
N GLY A 103 -15.61 3.48 10.26
CA GLY A 103 -16.10 2.63 9.18
C GLY A 103 -15.53 3.01 7.81
N ASP A 104 -15.60 4.29 7.47
CA ASP A 104 -15.03 4.79 6.22
C ASP A 104 -13.51 4.71 6.22
N ALA A 105 -12.87 4.95 7.36
CA ALA A 105 -11.41 4.85 7.46
C ALA A 105 -10.92 3.43 7.18
N PHE A 106 -11.53 2.42 7.80
CA PHE A 106 -11.19 1.01 7.55
C PHE A 106 -11.49 0.60 6.12
N ALA A 107 -12.67 0.94 5.61
CA ALA A 107 -13.08 0.55 4.27
C ALA A 107 -12.15 1.14 3.20
N ALA A 108 -11.85 2.42 3.30
CA ALA A 108 -10.96 3.08 2.34
C ALA A 108 -9.53 2.52 2.39
N CYS A 109 -9.02 2.25 3.59
CA CYS A 109 -7.69 1.69 3.77
C CYS A 109 -7.60 0.30 3.13
N GLU A 110 -8.54 -0.56 3.39
CA GLU A 110 -8.58 -1.92 2.82
C GLU A 110 -8.74 -1.89 1.30
N PHE A 111 -9.65 -1.05 0.80
CA PHE A 111 -9.84 -0.86 -0.63
C PHE A 111 -8.55 -0.46 -1.34
N ILE A 112 -7.85 0.53 -0.80
CA ILE A 112 -6.60 1.01 -1.39
C ILE A 112 -5.56 -0.10 -1.40
N MET A 113 -5.43 -0.86 -0.32
CA MET A 113 -4.47 -1.97 -0.28
C MET A 113 -4.81 -3.06 -1.29
N ASP A 114 -6.08 -3.42 -1.42
CA ASP A 114 -6.49 -4.45 -2.38
C ASP A 114 -6.15 -4.04 -3.82
N TYR A 115 -6.38 -2.78 -4.18
CA TYR A 115 -6.05 -2.31 -5.52
C TYR A 115 -4.56 -2.02 -5.72
N LEU A 116 -3.82 -1.65 -4.68
CA LEU A 116 -2.37 -1.54 -4.76
C LEU A 116 -1.73 -2.86 -5.18
N LYS A 117 -2.26 -3.96 -4.68
CA LYS A 117 -1.74 -5.30 -4.99
C LYS A 117 -2.00 -5.74 -6.43
N THR A 118 -3.03 -5.20 -7.08
CA THR A 118 -3.50 -5.70 -8.38
C THR A 118 -3.42 -4.67 -9.50
N ARG A 119 -3.49 -3.38 -9.19
CA ARG A 119 -3.63 -2.31 -10.19
C ARG A 119 -2.47 -1.35 -10.27
N ALA A 120 -1.68 -1.21 -9.22
CA ALA A 120 -0.50 -0.36 -9.27
C ALA A 120 0.63 -1.10 -9.99
N PRO A 121 1.33 -0.45 -10.95
CA PRO A 121 2.37 -1.11 -11.72
C PRO A 121 3.68 -1.22 -10.93
N PHE A 122 3.71 -2.18 -10.03
CA PHE A 122 4.90 -2.65 -9.35
C PHE A 122 5.21 -4.08 -9.78
N TRP A 123 6.48 -4.43 -9.80
CA TRP A 123 6.90 -5.82 -9.90
C TRP A 123 8.04 -6.08 -8.94
N LYS A 124 8.16 -7.33 -8.52
CA LYS A 124 9.18 -7.72 -7.57
C LYS A 124 9.96 -8.94 -8.03
N LYS A 125 11.22 -8.97 -7.62
CA LYS A 125 12.14 -10.07 -7.83
C LYS A 125 12.61 -10.55 -6.46
N GLU A 126 12.49 -11.84 -6.20
CA GLU A 126 12.93 -12.43 -4.94
C GLU A 126 14.24 -13.18 -5.13
N GLN A 127 15.15 -13.00 -4.19
CA GLN A 127 16.37 -13.78 -4.07
C GLN A 127 16.13 -14.86 -3.03
N THR A 128 16.18 -16.12 -3.47
CA THR A 128 15.99 -17.30 -2.63
C THR A 128 17.24 -18.17 -2.63
N GLY A 129 17.25 -19.24 -1.84
CA GLY A 129 18.31 -20.25 -1.90
C GLY A 129 18.45 -20.95 -3.25
N GLN A 130 17.43 -20.83 -4.11
CA GLN A 130 17.41 -21.41 -5.47
C GLN A 130 17.69 -20.39 -6.58
N GLY A 131 18.07 -19.15 -6.20
CA GLY A 131 18.33 -18.07 -7.13
C GLY A 131 17.23 -17.01 -7.16
N ALA A 132 17.37 -16.04 -8.06
CA ALA A 132 16.43 -14.93 -8.21
C ALA A 132 15.25 -15.35 -9.09
N ARG A 133 14.05 -14.84 -8.77
CA ARG A 133 12.85 -15.04 -9.59
C ARG A 133 11.91 -13.85 -9.49
N TRP A 134 11.14 -13.62 -10.54
CA TRP A 134 10.05 -12.66 -10.54
C TRP A 134 8.82 -13.26 -9.87
N VAL A 135 8.10 -12.45 -9.10
CA VAL A 135 6.90 -12.89 -8.38
C VAL A 135 5.70 -12.13 -8.91
N GLU A 136 4.67 -12.86 -9.33
CA GLU A 136 3.41 -12.29 -9.78
C GLU A 136 2.47 -12.04 -8.61
N ALA A 137 1.44 -11.23 -8.84
CA ALA A 137 0.38 -11.01 -7.88
C ALA A 137 -0.29 -12.35 -7.53
N ARG A 138 -0.67 -12.52 -6.26
CA ARG A 138 -1.35 -13.72 -5.82
C ARG A 138 -2.80 -13.73 -6.25
N ASP A 139 -3.36 -14.89 -6.54
CA ASP A 139 -4.78 -15.05 -6.83
C ASP A 139 -5.66 -14.48 -5.70
N SER A 140 -5.24 -14.65 -4.45
CA SER A 140 -5.95 -14.10 -3.29
C SER A 140 -6.03 -12.57 -3.32
N ASP A 141 -5.04 -11.89 -3.91
CA ASP A 141 -5.06 -10.43 -4.05
C ASP A 141 -6.10 -10.01 -5.11
N ASP A 142 -6.20 -10.75 -6.21
CA ASP A 142 -7.20 -10.49 -7.24
C ASP A 142 -8.61 -10.73 -6.71
N ILE A 143 -8.82 -11.78 -5.92
CA ILE A 143 -10.12 -12.07 -5.28
C ILE A 143 -10.50 -10.97 -4.31
N ALA A 144 -9.54 -10.50 -3.50
CA ALA A 144 -9.77 -9.42 -2.55
C ALA A 144 -10.17 -8.13 -3.27
N ALA A 145 -9.52 -7.78 -4.38
CA ALA A 145 -9.86 -6.60 -5.17
C ALA A 145 -11.23 -6.75 -5.85
N GLU A 146 -11.57 -7.95 -6.31
CA GLU A 146 -12.81 -8.23 -7.04
C GLU A 146 -14.06 -7.91 -6.22
N ARG A 147 -14.03 -8.09 -4.89
CA ARG A 147 -15.18 -7.79 -4.02
C ARG A 147 -15.61 -6.32 -4.06
N TRP A 148 -14.74 -5.41 -4.48
CA TRP A 148 -15.05 -3.98 -4.56
C TRP A 148 -15.70 -3.55 -5.87
N ARG A 149 -15.74 -4.41 -6.85
CA ARG A 149 -16.21 -4.12 -8.20
C ARG A 149 -17.64 -3.62 -8.28
N PHE A 150 -18.52 -4.20 -7.49
CA PHE A 150 -19.96 -3.95 -7.51
C PHE A 150 -20.44 -3.04 -6.38
N LYS A 151 -19.54 -2.49 -5.59
CA LYS A 151 -19.87 -1.56 -4.52
C LYS A 151 -19.70 -0.15 -5.05
N GLY A 152 -20.76 0.36 -5.62
CA GLY A 152 -20.81 1.68 -6.20
C GLY A 152 -20.89 2.79 -5.20
#